data_dc0bf15fa984bbe7cf902787723897f7
#
_entry.id   dc0bf15fa984bbe7cf902787723897f7
#
_cell.length_a   1.000
_cell.length_b   1.000
_cell.length_c   1.000
_cell.angle_alpha   90.00
_cell.angle_beta   90.00
_cell.angle_gamma   90.00
#
_symmetry.space_group_name_H-M   'P 1'
#
loop_
_entity.id
_entity.type
_entity.pdbx_description
1 polymer ?
#
loop_
_entity_poly.entity_id
_entity_poly.type
_entity_poly.pdbx_seq_one_letter_code
_entity_poly.pdbx_strand_id
1 'polypeptide(L)'
;MSLREVVIDEDSFSSPVCEVHILLAALDCNHHVHRPDGSIHAVSSLPSCLASRCYTCGVWVSSASSLGHHMRQRSVLMSWAAMVTCXPWGGTAQRPISALPWSPVNIGTRFLLFTQKNRYYQEIRADQTIQSSNYSGKRKTRFIIPGYLAKGDEDWPQEMCKVMVKSQNVNCIAVEWKNGVKTQYAQAANNARVVGAQVAHMITFLMGNYSQVADKFHIIGHSIGAHAAGEAGSRINGLARITGLDPAEPYFQDTDAFMHLDISDATFVDVIHTDGLPFDSSLGLGMSQPVGHIDFYPNGGTLMPGCSANNGYPKDLDAIWEGTKKFDACNHIRAYQYYSESIAKPQGFVGFPCSDKDSFTAGHCFPCANSKCPQMGYHADKLPVTDGPSEYFLNTGSASPFGRYSYSVTVTLDGSHKYTTGSMYVALAGAKENTKEYRLYKGKLVPGRAYDMLIDAEVDVGNVTKVMFRWDDYIINILKPNYGASKVEVQRGKDRQIFLFCGTENVAENEIQSVLPCQA
;
A
#
# COMPACT_ATOMS: atom_id res chain seq x y z
N MET A 1 44.10 -12.44 30.63
CA MET A 1 43.01 -13.37 31.02
C MET A 1 42.32 -13.85 29.75
N SER A 2 42.40 -15.16 29.51
CA SER A 2 41.94 -15.78 28.27
C SER A 2 40.40 -15.86 28.25
N LEU A 3 39.79 -15.28 27.23
CA LEU A 3 38.37 -15.44 26.98
C LEU A 3 38.10 -16.88 26.50
N ARG A 4 37.39 -17.64 27.26
CA ARG A 4 36.86 -18.92 26.78
C ARG A 4 35.67 -18.68 25.89
N GLU A 5 35.69 -19.25 24.72
CA GLU A 5 34.56 -19.32 23.82
C GLU A 5 33.43 -20.10 24.50
N VAL A 6 32.27 -19.49 24.63
CA VAL A 6 31.06 -20.19 25.09
C VAL A 6 30.34 -20.67 23.85
N VAL A 7 30.43 -21.95 23.58
CA VAL A 7 29.64 -22.62 22.56
C VAL A 7 28.26 -22.91 23.17
N ILE A 8 27.24 -22.32 22.66
CA ILE A 8 25.87 -22.60 23.08
C ILE A 8 25.32 -23.70 22.17
N ASP A 9 25.07 -24.83 22.76
CA ASP A 9 24.47 -26.00 22.10
C ASP A 9 22.96 -25.78 21.96
N GLU A 10 22.44 -25.85 20.75
CA GLU A 10 21.04 -25.57 20.44
C GLU A 10 20.02 -26.55 21.02
N ASP A 11 20.49 -27.73 21.50
CA ASP A 11 19.60 -28.80 21.94
C ASP A 11 19.26 -28.79 23.46
N SER A 12 19.71 -27.79 24.23
CA SER A 12 19.60 -27.83 25.68
C SER A 12 18.60 -26.84 26.32
N PHE A 13 17.67 -26.26 25.56
CA PHE A 13 16.71 -25.31 26.12
C PHE A 13 15.40 -25.97 26.56
N SER A 14 15.32 -26.26 27.88
CA SER A 14 14.06 -26.68 28.53
C SER A 14 13.66 -25.76 29.70
N SER A 15 13.94 -24.45 29.63
CA SER A 15 13.59 -23.52 30.71
C SER A 15 13.47 -22.07 30.18
N PRO A 16 12.67 -21.22 30.84
CA PRO A 16 12.30 -19.94 30.25
C PRO A 16 13.48 -18.96 30.08
N VAL A 17 13.48 -18.33 28.97
CA VAL A 17 14.50 -17.48 28.36
C VAL A 17 14.98 -16.32 29.27
N CYS A 18 14.28 -16.01 30.35
CA CYS A 18 14.63 -14.88 31.24
C CYS A 18 15.90 -15.05 32.05
N GLU A 19 16.33 -16.29 32.38
CA GLU A 19 17.48 -16.49 33.26
C GLU A 19 18.84 -16.25 32.59
N VAL A 20 18.95 -16.52 31.30
CA VAL A 20 20.22 -16.37 30.56
C VAL A 20 20.60 -14.90 30.34
N HIS A 21 19.60 -14.02 30.29
CA HIS A 21 19.83 -12.60 30.04
C HIS A 21 20.30 -11.80 31.25
N ILE A 22 19.93 -12.23 32.44
CA ILE A 22 20.40 -11.60 33.68
C ILE A 22 21.93 -11.79 33.84
N LEU A 23 22.46 -12.92 33.39
CA LEU A 23 23.90 -13.21 33.47
C LEU A 23 24.74 -12.38 32.45
N LEU A 24 24.23 -12.13 31.27
CA LEU A 24 24.92 -11.32 30.24
C LEU A 24 24.90 -9.82 30.57
N ALA A 25 23.78 -9.32 31.12
CA ALA A 25 23.68 -7.94 31.58
C ALA A 25 24.56 -7.67 32.80
N ALA A 26 24.75 -8.68 33.69
CA ALA A 26 25.60 -8.54 34.88
C ALA A 26 27.10 -8.50 34.54
N LEU A 27 27.49 -9.03 33.40
CA LEU A 27 28.90 -9.03 32.98
C LEU A 27 29.37 -7.70 32.36
N ASP A 28 28.46 -6.90 31.82
CA ASP A 28 28.78 -5.60 31.20
C ASP A 28 28.66 -4.42 32.20
N CYS A 29 28.05 -4.61 33.37
CA CYS A 29 27.86 -3.55 34.36
C CYS A 29 28.99 -3.44 35.41
N ASN A 30 30.10 -4.16 35.28
CA ASN A 30 31.20 -4.09 36.24
C ASN A 30 32.25 -3.02 35.93
N HIS A 31 31.84 -1.80 35.66
CA HIS A 31 32.75 -0.63 35.76
C HIS A 31 32.47 0.09 37.09
N HIS A 32 33.11 -0.39 38.14
CA HIS A 32 33.19 0.34 39.41
C HIS A 32 34.29 1.41 39.30
N VAL A 33 33.89 2.68 39.43
CA VAL A 33 34.87 3.74 39.63
C VAL A 33 35.16 3.82 41.13
N HIS A 34 36.31 3.36 41.51
CA HIS A 34 36.82 3.51 42.91
C HIS A 34 37.34 4.96 43.10
N ARG A 35 36.79 5.65 44.05
CA ARG A 35 37.39 6.87 44.61
C ARG A 35 38.21 6.51 45.86
N PRO A 36 39.18 7.35 46.23
CA PRO A 36 40.13 7.06 47.32
C PRO A 36 39.50 7.01 48.72
N ASP A 37 38.22 7.37 48.88
CA ASP A 37 37.56 7.47 50.19
C ASP A 37 36.67 6.24 50.59
N GLY A 38 36.55 5.28 49.69
CA GLY A 38 35.87 4.04 49.99
C GLY A 38 34.34 4.04 49.95
N SER A 39 33.69 5.11 49.42
CA SER A 39 32.25 5.20 49.35
C SER A 39 31.69 4.82 47.95
N ILE A 40 30.57 4.10 47.93
CA ILE A 40 29.86 3.67 46.71
C ILE A 40 28.60 4.52 46.55
N HIS A 41 28.56 5.35 45.49
CA HIS A 41 27.35 6.08 45.11
C HIS A 41 26.87 5.66 43.72
N ALA A 42 25.58 5.36 43.63
CA ALA A 42 24.93 5.13 42.32
C ALA A 42 24.72 6.44 41.58
N VAL A 43 25.29 6.60 40.41
CA VAL A 43 25.12 7.77 39.60
C VAL A 43 23.79 7.67 38.81
N SER A 44 22.83 8.48 39.22
CA SER A 44 21.54 8.61 38.57
C SER A 44 21.48 9.81 37.62
N SER A 45 22.19 9.75 36.51
CA SER A 45 21.87 10.62 35.38
C SER A 45 22.61 10.16 34.12
N LEU A 46 21.92 9.49 33.25
CA LEU A 46 22.35 9.28 31.88
C LEU A 46 21.48 10.15 30.94
N PRO A 47 22.09 10.76 29.93
CA PRO A 47 21.32 11.61 29.01
C PRO A 47 20.35 10.78 28.16
N SER A 48 19.20 11.41 27.88
CA SER A 48 18.10 10.86 27.14
C SER A 48 18.51 10.40 25.74
N CYS A 49 18.74 9.10 25.58
CA CYS A 49 18.89 8.50 24.27
C CYS A 49 18.02 7.24 24.16
N LEU A 50 17.00 7.34 23.35
CA LEU A 50 16.25 6.23 22.77
C LEU A 50 15.68 5.18 23.74
N ALA A 51 14.82 5.65 24.64
CA ALA A 51 14.03 4.79 25.54
C ALA A 51 12.60 4.66 25.04
N SER A 52 12.38 4.49 23.76
CA SER A 52 10.99 4.56 23.33
C SER A 52 10.35 3.23 22.97
N ARG A 53 10.90 2.08 23.28
CA ARG A 53 10.14 0.85 22.96
C ARG A 53 10.50 -0.43 23.75
N CYS A 54 11.16 -0.32 24.90
CA CYS A 54 11.39 -1.50 25.78
C CYS A 54 11.02 -1.21 27.24
N TYR A 55 9.76 -0.86 27.49
CA TYR A 55 9.30 -0.48 28.82
C TYR A 55 9.20 -1.62 29.84
N THR A 56 9.23 -2.87 29.38
CA THR A 56 8.96 -4.01 30.27
C THR A 56 10.17 -4.89 30.61
N CYS A 57 11.28 -4.77 29.93
CA CYS A 57 12.45 -5.65 30.19
C CYS A 57 13.68 -4.98 30.81
N GLY A 58 13.69 -3.69 31.02
CA GLY A 58 14.77 -2.98 31.73
C GLY A 58 16.19 -3.13 31.15
N VAL A 59 16.32 -3.50 29.89
CA VAL A 59 17.62 -3.68 29.23
C VAL A 59 17.94 -2.48 28.34
N TRP A 60 19.03 -1.80 28.66
CA TRP A 60 19.54 -0.66 27.90
C TRP A 60 20.57 -1.13 26.87
N VAL A 61 20.38 -0.80 25.62
CA VAL A 61 21.40 -1.03 24.58
C VAL A 61 22.01 0.33 24.22
N SER A 62 23.23 0.57 24.66
CA SER A 62 23.99 1.77 24.26
C SER A 62 24.67 1.52 22.92
N SER A 63 24.48 2.44 21.96
CA SER A 63 25.22 2.41 20.71
C SER A 63 26.63 2.98 20.95
N ALA A 64 27.65 2.14 20.94
CA ALA A 64 29.04 2.62 20.95
C ALA A 64 29.47 2.96 19.52
N SER A 65 29.59 4.24 19.23
CA SER A 65 30.25 4.73 18.02
C SER A 65 31.77 4.73 18.25
N SER A 66 32.46 3.98 17.46
CA SER A 66 33.90 3.91 17.28
C SER A 66 34.58 2.62 17.82
N LEU A 67 34.47 1.56 17.04
CA LEU A 67 35.45 0.46 17.10
C LEU A 67 35.31 -0.43 15.83
N GLY A 68 36.44 -0.92 15.36
CA GLY A 68 36.67 -1.46 14.02
C GLY A 68 35.83 -2.67 13.56
N HIS A 69 36.16 -3.18 12.39
CA HIS A 69 35.43 -4.14 11.55
C HIS A 69 34.85 -5.39 12.28
N HIS A 70 35.50 -5.87 13.34
CA HIS A 70 35.04 -7.04 14.11
C HIS A 70 33.80 -6.76 14.97
N MET A 71 33.52 -5.50 15.31
CA MET A 71 32.33 -5.17 16.13
C MET A 71 31.06 -4.96 15.31
N ARG A 72 31.16 -4.78 14.00
CA ARG A 72 29.97 -4.65 13.14
C ARG A 72 29.15 -5.94 13.05
N GLN A 73 29.81 -7.10 13.05
CA GLN A 73 29.11 -8.40 13.13
C GLN A 73 28.42 -8.59 14.49
N ARG A 74 29.04 -8.13 15.57
CA ARG A 74 28.46 -8.21 16.92
C ARG A 74 27.24 -7.30 17.07
N SER A 75 27.21 -6.13 16.45
CA SER A 75 26.05 -5.23 16.54
C SER A 75 24.81 -5.79 15.82
N VAL A 76 25.00 -6.53 14.73
CA VAL A 76 23.91 -7.21 14.04
C VAL A 76 23.38 -8.40 14.86
N LEU A 77 24.28 -9.15 15.49
CA LEU A 77 23.92 -10.28 16.36
C LEU A 77 23.22 -9.80 17.63
N MET A 78 23.69 -8.72 18.24
CA MET A 78 23.04 -8.12 19.41
C MET A 78 21.66 -7.52 19.06
N SER A 79 21.54 -6.90 17.89
CA SER A 79 20.28 -6.40 17.36
C SER A 79 19.26 -7.55 17.14
N TRP A 80 19.73 -8.70 16.64
CA TRP A 80 18.90 -9.90 16.49
C TRP A 80 18.48 -10.48 17.85
N ALA A 81 19.41 -10.60 18.79
CA ALA A 81 19.11 -11.08 20.14
C ALA A 81 18.11 -10.17 20.87
N ALA A 82 18.27 -8.85 20.75
CA ALA A 82 17.32 -7.88 21.31
C ALA A 82 15.95 -7.98 20.65
N MET A 83 15.89 -8.25 19.36
CA MET A 83 14.63 -8.48 18.63
C MET A 83 13.87 -9.70 19.15
N VAL A 84 14.60 -10.75 19.52
CA VAL A 84 14.01 -12.00 19.99
C VAL A 84 13.45 -11.86 21.41
N THR A 85 14.03 -10.97 22.24
CA THR A 85 13.74 -10.90 23.68
C THR A 85 12.85 -9.72 24.10
N CYS A 86 12.71 -8.68 23.28
CA CYS A 86 11.94 -7.48 23.64
C CYS A 86 10.56 -7.45 22.96
N UNK A 87 9.64 -7.79 23.54
CA UNK A 87 8.59 -7.62 23.27
C UNK A 87 7.93 -8.47 23.06
N PRO A 88 6.88 -8.44 23.54
CA PRO A 88 5.99 -9.55 23.21
C PRO A 88 5.48 -9.43 21.76
N TRP A 89 6.32 -9.78 20.84
CA TRP A 89 5.96 -9.84 19.43
C TRP A 89 4.92 -10.94 19.14
N GLY A 90 4.67 -11.81 20.09
CA GLY A 90 3.69 -12.90 19.99
C GLY A 90 3.12 -13.27 21.35
N GLY A 91 2.28 -14.30 21.39
CA GLY A 91 1.66 -14.79 22.62
C GLY A 91 0.45 -13.99 23.09
N THR A 92 -0.06 -13.06 22.29
CA THR A 92 -1.30 -12.32 22.57
C THR A 92 -2.49 -13.04 21.93
N ALA A 93 -3.71 -12.64 22.28
CA ALA A 93 -4.92 -13.20 21.67
C ALA A 93 -4.98 -12.94 20.16
N GLN A 94 -4.58 -11.75 19.75
CA GLN A 94 -4.54 -11.37 18.32
C GLN A 94 -3.37 -12.00 17.57
N ARG A 95 -2.29 -12.32 18.30
CA ARG A 95 -1.08 -12.88 17.70
C ARG A 95 -0.57 -14.06 18.55
N PRO A 96 -1.26 -15.21 18.48
CA PRO A 96 -0.91 -16.39 19.30
C PRO A 96 0.29 -17.16 18.72
N ILE A 97 1.35 -16.43 18.35
CA ILE A 97 2.58 -17.01 17.79
C ILE A 97 3.61 -17.14 18.91
N SER A 98 4.13 -18.36 19.11
CA SER A 98 5.20 -18.63 20.07
C SER A 98 6.56 -18.86 19.41
N ALA A 99 6.60 -19.14 18.11
CA ALA A 99 7.84 -19.38 17.38
C ALA A 99 8.69 -18.12 17.29
N LEU A 100 10.01 -18.28 17.42
CA LEU A 100 10.96 -17.19 17.23
C LEU A 100 11.22 -16.98 15.72
N PRO A 101 11.55 -15.75 15.30
CA PRO A 101 11.95 -15.54 13.90
C PRO A 101 13.26 -16.27 13.60
N TRP A 102 13.41 -16.71 12.36
CA TRP A 102 14.64 -17.35 11.91
C TRP A 102 15.80 -16.34 11.86
N SER A 103 17.03 -16.86 11.94
CA SER A 103 18.23 -16.04 11.81
C SER A 103 18.30 -15.38 10.42
N PRO A 104 19.00 -14.24 10.28
CA PRO A 104 19.22 -13.60 8.98
C PRO A 104 19.78 -14.55 7.92
N VAL A 105 20.67 -15.47 8.32
CA VAL A 105 21.29 -16.46 7.42
C VAL A 105 20.24 -17.44 6.90
N ASN A 106 19.35 -17.92 7.77
CA ASN A 106 18.32 -18.89 7.39
C ASN A 106 17.25 -18.25 6.49
N ILE A 107 16.91 -16.98 6.74
CA ILE A 107 15.99 -16.21 5.88
C ILE A 107 16.63 -15.95 4.51
N GLY A 108 17.93 -15.66 4.48
CA GLY A 108 18.69 -15.48 3.25
C GLY A 108 18.24 -14.31 2.41
N THR A 109 17.97 -13.15 3.04
CA THR A 109 17.50 -11.95 2.32
C THR A 109 18.53 -11.47 1.30
N ARG A 110 18.08 -11.22 0.04
CA ARG A 110 18.90 -10.70 -1.05
C ARG A 110 18.34 -9.36 -1.53
N PHE A 111 19.23 -8.49 -1.99
CA PHE A 111 18.89 -7.15 -2.49
C PHE A 111 19.23 -7.07 -3.97
N LEU A 112 18.23 -6.96 -4.82
CA LEU A 112 18.33 -7.04 -6.27
C LEU A 112 18.16 -5.63 -6.86
N LEU A 113 19.27 -4.99 -7.21
CA LEU A 113 19.31 -3.60 -7.68
C LEU A 113 18.98 -3.49 -9.18
N PHE A 114 18.05 -2.60 -9.50
CA PHE A 114 17.73 -2.15 -10.86
C PHE A 114 17.99 -0.66 -10.99
N THR A 115 18.55 -0.25 -12.12
CA THR A 115 18.74 1.16 -12.50
C THR A 115 18.54 1.30 -14.00
N GLN A 116 18.52 2.51 -14.52
CA GLN A 116 18.45 2.72 -15.98
C GLN A 116 19.65 2.13 -16.74
N LYS A 117 20.76 1.83 -16.03
CA LYS A 117 21.99 1.32 -16.62
C LYS A 117 22.05 -0.20 -16.70
N ASN A 118 21.18 -0.93 -15.98
CA ASN A 118 21.21 -2.39 -15.98
C ASN A 118 19.82 -2.98 -16.26
N ARG A 119 19.74 -3.76 -17.35
CA ARG A 119 18.53 -4.43 -17.79
C ARG A 119 18.12 -5.58 -16.85
N TYR A 120 19.11 -6.26 -16.28
CA TYR A 120 18.94 -7.34 -15.30
C TYR A 120 19.42 -6.86 -13.96
N TYR A 121 18.96 -7.47 -12.87
CA TYR A 121 19.37 -7.05 -11.54
C TYR A 121 20.86 -7.28 -11.30
N GLN A 122 21.41 -6.46 -10.42
CA GLN A 122 22.72 -6.69 -9.79
C GLN A 122 22.44 -7.00 -8.31
N GLU A 123 22.89 -8.16 -7.83
CA GLU A 123 22.79 -8.46 -6.40
C GLU A 123 23.79 -7.58 -5.65
N ILE A 124 23.28 -6.84 -4.65
CA ILE A 124 24.12 -5.97 -3.82
C ILE A 124 24.04 -6.42 -2.36
N ARG A 125 25.11 -6.18 -1.62
CA ARG A 125 25.21 -6.47 -0.19
C ARG A 125 25.78 -5.24 0.50
N ALA A 126 25.57 -5.15 1.83
CA ALA A 126 26.15 -4.06 2.64
C ALA A 126 27.65 -4.30 2.84
N ASP A 127 28.38 -4.38 1.72
CA ASP A 127 29.83 -4.65 1.64
C ASP A 127 30.38 -4.05 0.34
N GLN A 128 31.49 -4.55 -0.14
CA GLN A 128 32.18 -4.05 -1.33
C GLN A 128 31.43 -4.32 -2.65
N THR A 129 30.47 -5.23 -2.71
CA THR A 129 29.76 -5.56 -3.94
C THR A 129 29.01 -4.37 -4.53
N ILE A 130 28.53 -3.48 -3.65
CA ILE A 130 27.78 -2.31 -4.08
C ILE A 130 28.66 -1.29 -4.84
N GLN A 131 29.97 -1.26 -4.55
CA GLN A 131 30.92 -0.35 -5.23
C GLN A 131 31.07 -0.71 -6.72
N SER A 132 30.93 -1.98 -7.07
CA SER A 132 31.01 -2.43 -8.47
C SER A 132 29.64 -2.42 -9.17
N SER A 133 28.59 -1.99 -8.48
CA SER A 133 27.23 -1.95 -9.02
C SER A 133 26.93 -0.58 -9.67
N ASN A 134 25.75 -0.48 -10.28
CA ASN A 134 25.22 0.76 -10.83
C ASN A 134 24.51 1.64 -9.80
N TYR A 135 24.62 1.30 -8.50
CA TYR A 135 24.04 2.13 -7.43
C TYR A 135 24.62 3.54 -7.45
N SER A 136 23.79 4.54 -7.17
CA SER A 136 24.28 5.94 -7.06
C SER A 136 23.56 6.65 -5.92
N GLY A 137 24.31 7.20 -4.98
CA GLY A 137 23.79 8.01 -3.88
C GLY A 137 23.10 9.31 -4.33
N LYS A 138 23.28 9.70 -5.59
CA LYS A 138 22.60 10.89 -6.14
C LYS A 138 21.12 10.64 -6.49
N ARG A 139 20.69 9.37 -6.57
CA ARG A 139 19.32 9.01 -6.92
C ARG A 139 18.51 8.67 -5.68
N LYS A 140 17.21 8.95 -5.72
CA LYS A 140 16.28 8.39 -4.72
C LYS A 140 16.33 6.86 -4.80
N THR A 141 16.16 6.20 -3.66
CA THR A 141 16.22 4.73 -3.57
C THR A 141 14.85 4.19 -3.13
N ARG A 142 14.37 3.20 -3.85
CA ARG A 142 13.10 2.51 -3.59
C ARG A 142 13.40 1.05 -3.22
N PHE A 143 12.85 0.58 -2.10
CA PHE A 143 12.86 -0.84 -1.73
C PHE A 143 11.47 -1.41 -1.96
N ILE A 144 11.39 -2.63 -2.52
CA ILE A 144 10.11 -3.33 -2.69
C ILE A 144 10.19 -4.65 -1.94
N ILE A 145 9.35 -4.82 -0.91
CA ILE A 145 9.34 -6.00 -0.03
C ILE A 145 8.06 -6.79 -0.32
N PRO A 146 8.15 -7.96 -0.99
CA PRO A 146 6.97 -8.80 -1.18
C PRO A 146 6.55 -9.46 0.12
N GLY A 147 5.28 -9.86 0.18
CA GLY A 147 4.73 -10.63 1.28
C GLY A 147 4.82 -12.13 1.04
N TYR A 148 3.85 -12.84 1.60
CA TYR A 148 3.66 -14.27 1.39
C TYR A 148 3.19 -14.45 -0.06
N LEU A 149 3.99 -15.11 -0.88
CA LEU A 149 3.82 -15.13 -2.34
C LEU A 149 2.98 -16.33 -2.78
N ALA A 150 1.92 -16.06 -3.51
CA ALA A 150 1.21 -17.10 -4.23
C ALA A 150 2.13 -17.68 -5.33
N LYS A 151 1.96 -18.96 -5.62
CA LYS A 151 2.75 -19.66 -6.63
C LYS A 151 2.52 -19.01 -8.01
N GLY A 152 3.59 -18.53 -8.64
CA GLY A 152 3.53 -17.86 -9.95
C GLY A 152 3.63 -16.34 -9.92
N ASP A 153 3.59 -15.73 -8.74
CA ASP A 153 3.65 -14.26 -8.58
C ASP A 153 5.01 -13.79 -8.03
N GLU A 154 6.03 -14.60 -8.17
CA GLU A 154 7.32 -14.38 -7.49
C GLU A 154 8.13 -13.23 -8.08
N ASP A 155 7.86 -12.81 -9.32
CA ASP A 155 8.68 -11.83 -10.02
C ASP A 155 8.11 -10.40 -10.03
N TRP A 156 6.92 -10.16 -9.46
CA TRP A 156 6.30 -8.85 -9.52
C TRP A 156 7.15 -7.71 -8.93
N PRO A 157 7.97 -7.91 -7.85
CA PRO A 157 8.79 -6.81 -7.35
C PRO A 157 9.86 -6.39 -8.37
N GLN A 158 10.43 -7.37 -9.09
CA GLN A 158 11.40 -7.09 -10.14
C GLN A 158 10.74 -6.37 -11.32
N GLU A 159 9.55 -6.82 -11.73
CA GLU A 159 8.80 -6.15 -12.82
C GLU A 159 8.43 -4.72 -12.44
N MET A 160 7.98 -4.49 -11.20
CA MET A 160 7.70 -3.13 -10.71
C MET A 160 8.96 -2.26 -10.75
N CYS A 161 10.12 -2.80 -10.34
CA CYS A 161 11.40 -2.09 -10.45
C CYS A 161 11.70 -1.71 -11.90
N LYS A 162 11.49 -2.62 -12.86
CA LYS A 162 11.71 -2.34 -14.29
C LYS A 162 10.81 -1.18 -14.77
N VAL A 163 9.54 -1.17 -14.35
CA VAL A 163 8.61 -0.07 -14.67
C VAL A 163 9.11 1.25 -14.06
N MET A 164 9.54 1.23 -12.79
CA MET A 164 10.02 2.43 -12.10
C MET A 164 11.24 3.04 -12.80
N VAL A 165 12.28 2.20 -13.08
CA VAL A 165 13.52 2.73 -13.66
C VAL A 165 13.34 3.19 -15.10
N LYS A 166 12.34 2.63 -15.81
CA LYS A 166 11.95 3.13 -17.14
C LYS A 166 11.33 4.52 -17.05
N SER A 167 10.54 4.77 -16.00
CA SER A 167 9.80 6.03 -15.83
C SER A 167 10.64 7.11 -15.16
N GLN A 168 11.59 6.74 -14.28
CA GLN A 168 12.35 7.70 -13.47
C GLN A 168 13.79 7.21 -13.24
N ASN A 169 14.70 8.17 -13.05
CA ASN A 169 16.11 7.85 -12.74
C ASN A 169 16.27 7.60 -11.23
N VAL A 170 15.94 6.40 -10.79
CA VAL A 170 16.01 5.97 -9.38
C VAL A 170 16.89 4.72 -9.24
N ASN A 171 17.29 4.39 -8.02
CA ASN A 171 17.73 3.05 -7.65
C ASN A 171 16.49 2.31 -7.17
N CYS A 172 16.16 1.17 -7.76
CA CYS A 172 15.07 0.31 -7.29
C CYS A 172 15.67 -1.02 -6.85
N ILE A 173 15.37 -1.43 -5.62
CA ILE A 173 15.91 -2.62 -4.98
C ILE A 173 14.74 -3.56 -4.64
N ALA A 174 14.62 -4.65 -5.39
CA ALA A 174 13.67 -5.71 -5.05
C ALA A 174 14.28 -6.56 -3.94
N VAL A 175 13.56 -6.71 -2.84
CA VAL A 175 13.97 -7.52 -1.69
C VAL A 175 13.46 -8.94 -1.90
N GLU A 176 14.37 -9.90 -1.97
CA GLU A 176 14.01 -11.30 -2.10
C GLU A 176 14.31 -12.02 -0.79
N TRP A 177 13.31 -12.67 -0.21
CA TRP A 177 13.44 -13.41 1.04
C TRP A 177 12.68 -14.74 0.98
N LYS A 178 12.85 -15.44 -0.15
CA LYS A 178 12.12 -16.67 -0.49
C LYS A 178 12.19 -17.76 0.60
N ASN A 179 13.35 -17.93 1.23
CA ASN A 179 13.46 -18.94 2.29
C ASN A 179 12.60 -18.55 3.50
N GLY A 180 12.57 -17.25 3.82
CA GLY A 180 11.81 -16.75 4.98
C GLY A 180 10.30 -16.84 4.83
N VAL A 181 9.78 -16.94 3.59
CA VAL A 181 8.33 -17.09 3.34
C VAL A 181 7.92 -18.52 2.98
N LYS A 182 8.83 -19.39 2.58
CA LYS A 182 8.51 -20.80 2.26
C LYS A 182 8.42 -21.64 3.53
N THR A 183 7.49 -21.27 4.40
CA THR A 183 7.27 -21.90 5.70
C THR A 183 5.83 -21.64 6.10
N GLN A 184 5.42 -22.10 7.28
CA GLN A 184 4.09 -21.80 7.84
C GLN A 184 3.90 -20.28 7.96
N TYR A 185 2.68 -19.80 7.74
CA TYR A 185 2.37 -18.37 7.73
C TYR A 185 2.80 -17.68 9.03
N ALA A 186 2.54 -18.30 10.19
CA ALA A 186 2.94 -17.76 11.48
C ALA A 186 4.47 -17.53 11.57
N GLN A 187 5.25 -18.47 11.05
CA GLN A 187 6.72 -18.33 11.01
C GLN A 187 7.13 -17.23 10.02
N ALA A 188 6.49 -17.16 8.84
CA ALA A 188 6.76 -16.10 7.84
C ALA A 188 6.44 -14.71 8.43
N ALA A 189 5.32 -14.60 9.15
CA ALA A 189 4.92 -13.36 9.82
C ALA A 189 5.96 -12.90 10.86
N ASN A 190 6.60 -13.85 11.56
CA ASN A 190 7.69 -13.51 12.49
C ASN A 190 8.98 -13.18 11.75
N ASN A 191 9.29 -13.91 10.68
CA ASN A 191 10.50 -13.66 9.87
C ASN A 191 10.49 -12.26 9.24
N ALA A 192 9.32 -11.68 8.95
CA ALA A 192 9.18 -10.33 8.39
C ALA A 192 9.90 -9.27 9.25
N ARG A 193 9.91 -9.44 10.57
CA ARG A 193 10.62 -8.55 11.49
C ARG A 193 12.13 -8.52 11.22
N VAL A 194 12.72 -9.68 10.98
CA VAL A 194 14.16 -9.78 10.66
C VAL A 194 14.43 -9.19 9.26
N VAL A 195 13.54 -9.43 8.30
CA VAL A 195 13.67 -8.83 6.96
C VAL A 195 13.66 -7.30 7.06
N GLY A 196 12.73 -6.73 7.85
CA GLY A 196 12.67 -5.28 8.08
C GLY A 196 13.99 -4.75 8.66
N ALA A 197 14.53 -5.45 9.67
CA ALA A 197 15.82 -5.06 10.27
C ALA A 197 16.98 -5.13 9.24
N GLN A 198 16.97 -6.13 8.35
CA GLN A 198 17.97 -6.24 7.29
C GLN A 198 17.85 -5.12 6.25
N VAL A 199 16.62 -4.70 5.92
CA VAL A 199 16.38 -3.54 5.04
C VAL A 199 16.89 -2.26 5.72
N ALA A 200 16.59 -2.06 7.01
CA ALA A 200 17.10 -0.91 7.77
C ALA A 200 18.63 -0.89 7.80
N HIS A 201 19.25 -2.07 8.00
CA HIS A 201 20.72 -2.18 7.98
C HIS A 201 21.29 -1.76 6.61
N MET A 202 20.66 -2.21 5.51
CA MET A 202 21.09 -1.81 4.16
C MET A 202 20.93 -0.29 3.98
N ILE A 203 19.81 0.30 4.41
CA ILE A 203 19.59 1.76 4.32
C ILE A 203 20.66 2.50 5.11
N THR A 204 20.94 2.09 6.35
CA THR A 204 21.97 2.69 7.20
C THR A 204 23.35 2.62 6.53
N PHE A 205 23.68 1.47 5.93
CA PHE A 205 24.92 1.30 5.17
C PHE A 205 25.00 2.28 3.99
N LEU A 206 23.90 2.42 3.24
CA LEU A 206 23.83 3.34 2.09
C LEU A 206 23.96 4.80 2.53
N MET A 207 23.35 5.17 3.64
CA MET A 207 23.48 6.53 4.20
C MET A 207 24.94 6.82 4.59
N GLY A 208 25.58 5.89 5.25
CA GLY A 208 26.96 6.08 5.74
C GLY A 208 28.02 6.05 4.63
N ASN A 209 27.80 5.31 3.55
CA ASN A 209 28.83 5.09 2.53
C ASN A 209 28.58 5.79 1.20
N TYR A 210 27.35 6.28 0.95
CA TYR A 210 26.97 6.90 -0.32
C TYR A 210 26.39 8.31 -0.14
N SER A 211 26.56 8.89 1.05
CA SER A 211 26.11 10.25 1.38
C SER A 211 24.62 10.46 1.11
N GLN A 212 23.83 9.41 1.29
CA GLN A 212 22.37 9.52 1.20
C GLN A 212 21.80 9.92 2.56
N VAL A 213 20.68 10.62 2.54
CA VAL A 213 19.92 11.00 3.74
C VAL A 213 18.58 10.24 3.73
N ALA A 214 18.01 10.09 4.92
CA ALA A 214 16.80 9.28 5.11
C ALA A 214 15.64 9.73 4.19
N ASP A 215 15.58 11.03 3.86
CA ASP A 215 14.53 11.60 3.00
C ASP A 215 14.59 11.13 1.53
N LYS A 216 15.63 10.38 1.14
CA LYS A 216 15.77 9.84 -0.22
C LYS A 216 15.24 8.42 -0.35
N PHE A 217 14.82 7.80 0.75
CA PHE A 217 14.39 6.41 0.76
C PHE A 217 12.87 6.29 0.84
N HIS A 218 12.33 5.33 0.09
CA HIS A 218 10.93 4.95 0.10
C HIS A 218 10.86 3.42 0.10
N ILE A 219 10.12 2.84 1.06
CA ILE A 219 9.92 1.39 1.15
C ILE A 219 8.48 1.09 0.73
N ILE A 220 8.31 0.10 -0.14
CA ILE A 220 7.01 -0.34 -0.65
C ILE A 220 6.87 -1.79 -0.22
N GLY A 221 5.91 -2.08 0.65
CA GLY A 221 5.70 -3.43 1.17
C GLY A 221 4.32 -3.96 0.82
N HIS A 222 4.24 -5.23 0.41
CA HIS A 222 2.96 -5.90 0.12
C HIS A 222 2.68 -6.96 1.17
N SER A 223 1.42 -7.05 1.65
CA SER A 223 1.01 -8.10 2.58
C SER A 223 1.86 -8.05 3.87
N ILE A 224 2.45 -9.18 4.33
CA ILE A 224 3.38 -9.16 5.47
C ILE A 224 4.65 -8.34 5.18
N GLY A 225 4.98 -8.11 3.90
CA GLY A 225 6.06 -7.19 3.51
C GLY A 225 5.79 -5.73 3.88
N ALA A 226 4.52 -5.33 4.03
CA ALA A 226 4.16 -4.00 4.53
C ALA A 226 4.57 -3.84 6.00
N HIS A 227 4.41 -4.89 6.81
CA HIS A 227 4.84 -4.87 8.22
C HIS A 227 6.37 -4.94 8.34
N ALA A 228 7.03 -5.66 7.42
CA ALA A 228 8.50 -5.60 7.33
C ALA A 228 8.97 -4.19 6.97
N ALA A 229 8.22 -3.46 6.13
CA ALA A 229 8.52 -2.06 5.80
C ALA A 229 8.36 -1.16 7.03
N GLY A 230 7.32 -1.36 7.83
CA GLY A 230 7.13 -0.66 9.12
C GLY A 230 8.30 -0.93 10.07
N GLU A 231 8.66 -2.20 10.28
CA GLU A 231 9.80 -2.56 11.13
C GLU A 231 11.11 -1.90 10.62
N ALA A 232 11.29 -1.80 9.30
CA ALA A 232 12.46 -1.11 8.75
C ALA A 232 12.39 0.40 9.05
N GLY A 233 11.21 1.00 8.86
CA GLY A 233 10.99 2.43 9.05
C GLY A 233 11.20 2.88 10.48
N SER A 234 10.68 2.12 11.44
CA SER A 234 10.82 2.42 12.87
C SER A 234 12.29 2.48 13.33
N ARG A 235 13.21 1.92 12.53
CA ARG A 235 14.66 1.93 12.79
C ARG A 235 15.41 3.05 12.08
N ILE A 236 14.75 3.82 11.20
CA ILE A 236 15.40 4.86 10.37
C ILE A 236 14.72 6.20 10.66
N ASN A 237 15.34 6.99 11.52
CA ASN A 237 14.79 8.31 11.84
C ASN A 237 14.75 9.19 10.59
N GLY A 238 13.57 9.71 10.28
CA GLY A 238 13.37 10.61 9.14
C GLY A 238 13.21 9.88 7.79
N LEU A 239 12.90 8.58 7.80
CA LEU A 239 12.57 7.87 6.54
C LEU A 239 11.46 8.63 5.81
N ALA A 240 11.66 8.90 4.51
CA ALA A 240 10.72 9.76 3.77
C ALA A 240 9.34 9.15 3.64
N ARG A 241 9.25 7.85 3.24
CA ARG A 241 7.94 7.30 2.87
C ARG A 241 7.92 5.77 2.99
N ILE A 242 6.77 5.28 3.45
CA ILE A 242 6.40 3.85 3.31
C ILE A 242 5.07 3.79 2.56
N THR A 243 4.95 2.86 1.61
CA THR A 243 3.66 2.51 1.00
C THR A 243 3.32 1.07 1.37
N GLY A 244 2.19 0.89 2.06
CA GLY A 244 1.61 -0.43 2.35
C GLY A 244 0.65 -0.84 1.25
N LEU A 245 0.93 -1.98 0.60
CA LEU A 245 0.06 -2.54 -0.44
C LEU A 245 -0.70 -3.71 0.16
N ASP A 246 -1.94 -3.45 0.54
CA ASP A 246 -2.83 -4.41 1.21
C ASP A 246 -2.11 -5.11 2.38
N PRO A 247 -1.72 -4.36 3.44
CA PRO A 247 -1.00 -4.95 4.57
C PRO A 247 -1.77 -6.15 5.14
N ALA A 248 -1.06 -7.21 5.51
CA ALA A 248 -1.70 -8.47 5.92
C ALA A 248 -2.55 -8.30 7.19
N GLU A 249 -3.78 -8.85 7.18
CA GLU A 249 -4.64 -8.89 8.38
C GLU A 249 -4.18 -9.95 9.39
N PRO A 250 -4.03 -11.24 9.02
CA PRO A 250 -3.83 -12.28 10.04
C PRO A 250 -2.56 -12.02 10.86
N TYR A 251 -2.74 -11.98 12.17
CA TYR A 251 -1.73 -11.70 13.20
C TYR A 251 -1.25 -10.23 13.27
N PHE A 252 -1.85 -9.31 12.51
CA PHE A 252 -1.44 -7.90 12.53
C PHE A 252 -2.59 -6.95 12.84
N GLN A 253 -3.79 -7.25 12.35
CA GLN A 253 -4.98 -6.42 12.62
C GLN A 253 -5.24 -6.32 14.12
N ASP A 254 -5.55 -5.13 14.61
CA ASP A 254 -5.89 -4.84 16.01
C ASP A 254 -4.78 -5.20 17.02
N THR A 255 -3.52 -5.30 16.55
CA THR A 255 -2.36 -5.43 17.43
C THR A 255 -1.81 -4.05 17.80
N ASP A 256 -0.84 -4.01 18.72
CA ASP A 256 -0.14 -2.76 19.05
C ASP A 256 0.62 -2.22 17.83
N ALA A 257 0.72 -0.89 17.72
CA ALA A 257 1.32 -0.20 16.58
C ALA A 257 2.74 -0.68 16.23
N PHE A 258 3.52 -1.11 17.22
CA PHE A 258 4.88 -1.60 16.96
C PHE A 258 4.90 -3.00 16.31
N MET A 259 3.76 -3.67 16.17
CA MET A 259 3.67 -5.00 15.53
C MET A 259 3.28 -4.92 14.05
N HIS A 260 2.70 -3.80 13.61
CA HIS A 260 2.24 -3.63 12.23
C HIS A 260 2.75 -2.30 11.67
N LEU A 261 2.53 -2.07 10.40
CA LEU A 261 2.81 -0.79 9.75
C LEU A 261 1.99 0.32 10.43
N ASP A 262 2.63 1.45 10.76
CA ASP A 262 2.00 2.55 11.50
C ASP A 262 2.51 3.90 10.97
N ILE A 263 1.74 4.97 11.21
CA ILE A 263 2.11 6.33 10.78
C ILE A 263 3.46 6.79 11.35
N SER A 264 3.86 6.27 12.52
CA SER A 264 5.14 6.65 13.15
C SER A 264 6.37 6.07 12.44
N ASP A 265 6.21 5.15 11.48
CA ASP A 265 7.30 4.44 10.83
C ASP A 265 7.99 5.27 9.73
N ALA A 266 7.35 6.34 9.25
CA ALA A 266 7.95 7.22 8.24
C ALA A 266 7.33 8.61 8.30
N THR A 267 7.99 9.58 7.67
CA THR A 267 7.42 10.95 7.52
C THR A 267 6.09 10.92 6.78
N PHE A 268 5.92 10.00 5.86
CA PHE A 268 4.68 9.80 5.11
C PHE A 268 4.43 8.31 4.93
N VAL A 269 3.25 7.85 5.36
CA VAL A 269 2.79 6.46 5.18
C VAL A 269 1.49 6.52 4.38
N ASP A 270 1.44 5.82 3.24
CA ASP A 270 0.22 5.67 2.45
C ASP A 270 -0.08 4.19 2.23
N VAL A 271 -1.36 3.85 2.23
CA VAL A 271 -1.81 2.46 2.19
C VAL A 271 -2.88 2.28 1.12
N ILE A 272 -2.86 1.14 0.44
CA ILE A 272 -3.91 0.72 -0.51
C ILE A 272 -4.53 -0.56 0.05
N HIS A 273 -5.82 -0.51 0.41
CA HIS A 273 -6.59 -1.65 0.94
C HIS A 273 -7.41 -2.27 -0.18
N THR A 274 -7.20 -3.56 -0.45
CA THR A 274 -7.92 -4.24 -1.54
C THR A 274 -8.63 -5.53 -1.13
N ASP A 275 -8.28 -6.13 0.00
CA ASP A 275 -8.82 -7.42 0.45
C ASP A 275 -9.22 -7.41 1.93
N GLY A 276 -9.80 -6.29 2.39
CA GLY A 276 -10.09 -6.00 3.80
C GLY A 276 -11.37 -6.63 4.34
N LEU A 277 -11.86 -7.75 3.80
CA LEU A 277 -12.90 -8.55 4.45
C LEU A 277 -12.29 -9.32 5.63
N PRO A 278 -13.01 -9.51 6.75
CA PRO A 278 -12.43 -10.23 7.89
C PRO A 278 -12.01 -11.66 7.52
N PHE A 279 -10.80 -12.04 7.92
CA PHE A 279 -10.23 -13.35 7.57
C PHE A 279 -11.11 -14.51 8.07
N ASP A 280 -11.51 -14.48 9.34
CA ASP A 280 -12.22 -15.61 9.97
C ASP A 280 -13.62 -15.86 9.40
N SER A 281 -14.25 -14.90 8.77
CA SER A 281 -15.60 -15.05 8.20
C SER A 281 -15.60 -15.10 6.67
N SER A 282 -14.65 -14.41 6.02
CA SER A 282 -14.69 -14.18 4.57
C SER A 282 -13.36 -14.42 3.87
N LEU A 283 -12.32 -14.82 4.61
CA LEU A 283 -10.99 -15.14 4.08
C LEU A 283 -10.33 -13.95 3.35
N GLY A 284 -10.58 -12.73 3.80
CA GLY A 284 -9.81 -11.57 3.37
C GLY A 284 -8.40 -11.66 3.96
N LEU A 285 -7.41 -11.24 3.19
CA LEU A 285 -6.01 -11.30 3.62
C LEU A 285 -5.48 -9.95 4.07
N GLY A 286 -6.15 -8.86 3.71
CA GLY A 286 -5.71 -7.50 3.96
C GLY A 286 -6.37 -6.87 5.19
N MET A 287 -5.63 -6.01 5.88
CA MET A 287 -6.16 -5.21 6.99
C MET A 287 -7.24 -4.25 6.52
N SER A 288 -8.30 -4.13 7.31
CA SER A 288 -9.37 -3.14 7.08
C SER A 288 -9.14 -1.83 7.83
N GLN A 289 -8.38 -1.85 8.95
CA GLN A 289 -8.14 -0.65 9.75
C GLN A 289 -7.19 0.33 9.03
N PRO A 290 -7.43 1.65 9.12
CA PRO A 290 -6.49 2.62 8.58
C PRO A 290 -5.19 2.61 9.40
N VAL A 291 -4.05 2.52 8.72
CA VAL A 291 -2.73 2.50 9.35
C VAL A 291 -1.75 3.48 8.68
N GLY A 292 -2.24 4.28 7.74
CA GLY A 292 -1.47 5.30 7.02
C GLY A 292 -1.84 6.73 7.43
N HIS A 293 -1.05 7.70 7.01
CA HIS A 293 -1.48 9.10 6.95
C HIS A 293 -2.58 9.26 5.90
N ILE A 294 -2.50 8.45 4.83
CA ILE A 294 -3.50 8.37 3.77
C ILE A 294 -3.79 6.89 3.51
N ASP A 295 -5.06 6.51 3.64
CA ASP A 295 -5.54 5.15 3.37
C ASP A 295 -6.50 5.20 2.19
N PHE A 296 -6.18 4.46 1.12
CA PHE A 296 -7.02 4.37 -0.08
C PHE A 296 -7.82 3.08 -0.06
N TYR A 297 -9.11 3.20 -0.34
CA TYR A 297 -10.07 2.08 -0.40
C TYR A 297 -10.67 1.98 -1.82
N PRO A 298 -9.90 1.48 -2.81
CA PRO A 298 -10.48 1.27 -4.14
C PRO A 298 -11.66 0.28 -4.06
N ASN A 299 -12.78 0.67 -4.68
CA ASN A 299 -14.03 -0.12 -4.69
C ASN A 299 -14.54 -0.47 -3.29
N GLY A 300 -14.14 0.31 -2.28
CA GLY A 300 -14.48 0.07 -0.87
C GLY A 300 -13.51 -0.84 -0.12
N GLY A 301 -12.36 -1.18 -0.72
CA GLY A 301 -11.26 -1.86 -0.02
C GLY A 301 -11.45 -3.35 0.24
N THR A 302 -12.50 -3.98 -0.28
CA THR A 302 -12.82 -5.37 0.11
C THR A 302 -12.87 -6.35 -1.06
N LEU A 303 -13.63 -6.03 -2.11
CA LEU A 303 -13.80 -6.88 -3.30
C LEU A 303 -13.50 -6.06 -4.54
N MET A 304 -12.51 -6.50 -5.29
CA MET A 304 -12.07 -5.77 -6.48
C MET A 304 -12.82 -6.26 -7.73
N PRO A 305 -13.17 -5.35 -8.65
CA PRO A 305 -13.83 -5.78 -9.89
C PRO A 305 -13.02 -6.83 -10.64
N GLY A 306 -13.72 -7.88 -11.10
CA GLY A 306 -13.09 -8.99 -11.82
C GLY A 306 -12.48 -10.06 -10.93
N CYS A 307 -12.51 -9.88 -9.59
CA CYS A 307 -12.07 -10.88 -8.61
C CYS A 307 -13.29 -11.56 -7.98
N SER A 308 -13.07 -12.73 -7.40
CA SER A 308 -14.12 -13.50 -6.72
C SER A 308 -13.95 -13.43 -5.20
N ALA A 309 -15.04 -13.63 -4.48
CA ALA A 309 -14.99 -13.80 -3.03
C ALA A 309 -14.59 -15.24 -2.68
N ASN A 310 -13.78 -15.40 -1.65
CA ASN A 310 -13.32 -16.71 -1.17
C ASN A 310 -14.31 -17.30 -0.15
N ASN A 311 -15.40 -17.89 -0.62
CA ASN A 311 -16.42 -18.48 0.24
C ASN A 311 -16.24 -19.99 0.38
N GLY A 312 -16.28 -20.49 1.60
CA GLY A 312 -16.33 -21.93 1.87
C GLY A 312 -14.99 -22.66 1.84
N TYR A 313 -13.87 -21.97 1.97
CA TYR A 313 -12.52 -22.55 2.00
C TYR A 313 -12.04 -22.80 3.43
N PRO A 314 -10.96 -23.61 3.61
CA PRO A 314 -10.38 -23.80 4.94
C PRO A 314 -9.96 -22.48 5.57
N LYS A 315 -10.27 -22.29 6.84
CA LYS A 315 -9.87 -21.11 7.61
C LYS A 315 -8.44 -21.24 8.16
N ASP A 316 -7.66 -22.15 7.59
CA ASP A 316 -6.27 -22.41 7.98
C ASP A 316 -5.38 -21.73 6.95
N LEU A 317 -4.62 -20.72 7.38
CA LEU A 317 -3.69 -19.97 6.53
C LEU A 317 -2.69 -20.88 5.82
N ASP A 318 -2.18 -21.90 6.51
CA ASP A 318 -1.21 -22.82 5.92
C ASP A 318 -1.84 -23.69 4.84
N ALA A 319 -3.07 -24.18 5.04
CA ALA A 319 -3.80 -24.95 4.05
C ALA A 319 -4.14 -24.12 2.80
N ILE A 320 -4.40 -22.82 2.98
CA ILE A 320 -4.61 -21.88 1.87
C ILE A 320 -3.35 -21.81 1.00
N TRP A 321 -2.18 -21.71 1.61
CA TRP A 321 -0.92 -21.52 0.87
C TRP A 321 -0.30 -22.83 0.37
N GLU A 322 -0.57 -23.96 1.00
CA GLU A 322 -0.02 -25.27 0.60
C GLU A 322 -0.66 -25.84 -0.69
N GLY A 323 -1.66 -25.20 -1.24
CA GLY A 323 -2.05 -25.48 -2.60
C GLY A 323 -3.42 -26.06 -2.84
N THR A 324 -4.41 -25.61 -2.12
CA THR A 324 -5.74 -25.78 -2.68
C THR A 324 -5.82 -24.85 -3.90
N LYS A 325 -5.83 -25.44 -5.08
CA LYS A 325 -5.96 -24.76 -6.39
C LYS A 325 -7.18 -23.85 -6.53
N LYS A 326 -7.86 -23.57 -5.44
CA LYS A 326 -9.16 -22.88 -5.43
C LYS A 326 -9.14 -21.54 -4.69
N PHE A 327 -8.16 -21.27 -3.84
CA PHE A 327 -8.07 -19.97 -3.16
C PHE A 327 -7.66 -18.90 -4.18
N ASP A 328 -8.45 -17.82 -4.23
CA ASP A 328 -8.23 -16.73 -5.18
C ASP A 328 -7.64 -15.52 -4.45
N ALA A 329 -6.35 -15.30 -4.59
CA ALA A 329 -5.65 -14.14 -4.03
C ALA A 329 -5.88 -12.87 -4.86
N CYS A 330 -6.77 -12.88 -5.83
CA CYS A 330 -7.01 -11.81 -6.80
C CYS A 330 -7.18 -10.44 -6.12
N ASN A 331 -8.03 -10.35 -5.09
CA ASN A 331 -8.25 -9.09 -4.37
C ASN A 331 -6.94 -8.57 -3.77
N HIS A 332 -6.22 -9.45 -3.08
CA HIS A 332 -4.98 -9.12 -2.36
C HIS A 332 -3.89 -8.59 -3.31
N ILE A 333 -3.73 -9.21 -4.48
CA ILE A 333 -2.70 -8.83 -5.45
C ILE A 333 -3.05 -7.55 -6.23
N ARG A 334 -4.33 -7.13 -6.24
CA ARG A 334 -4.73 -5.88 -6.91
C ARG A 334 -3.95 -4.67 -6.39
N ALA A 335 -3.59 -4.65 -5.12
CA ALA A 335 -2.87 -3.52 -4.53
C ALA A 335 -1.56 -3.23 -5.29
N TYR A 336 -0.72 -4.25 -5.53
CA TYR A 336 0.52 -4.01 -6.27
C TYR A 336 0.28 -3.81 -7.78
N GLN A 337 -0.80 -4.36 -8.34
CA GLN A 337 -1.15 -4.12 -9.74
C GLN A 337 -1.56 -2.66 -9.95
N TYR A 338 -2.41 -2.11 -9.07
CA TYR A 338 -2.80 -0.69 -9.12
C TYR A 338 -1.59 0.22 -8.91
N TYR A 339 -0.75 -0.11 -7.94
CA TYR A 339 0.45 0.67 -7.68
C TYR A 339 1.37 0.69 -8.92
N SER A 340 1.61 -0.47 -9.55
CA SER A 340 2.44 -0.57 -10.75
C SER A 340 1.88 0.27 -11.90
N GLU A 341 0.56 0.22 -12.13
CA GLU A 341 -0.06 1.02 -13.19
C GLU A 341 0.02 2.52 -12.88
N SER A 342 -0.12 2.91 -11.61
CA SER A 342 -0.09 4.32 -11.19
C SER A 342 1.27 4.99 -11.46
N ILE A 343 2.37 4.23 -11.59
CA ILE A 343 3.69 4.78 -11.92
C ILE A 343 3.64 5.56 -13.24
N ALA A 344 2.96 5.01 -14.24
CA ALA A 344 2.88 5.60 -15.58
C ALA A 344 1.56 6.34 -15.84
N LYS A 345 0.47 5.95 -15.16
CA LYS A 345 -0.88 6.48 -15.41
C LYS A 345 -1.57 6.95 -14.12
N PRO A 346 -0.99 7.91 -13.39
CA PRO A 346 -1.56 8.31 -12.10
C PRO A 346 -2.94 8.98 -12.19
N GLN A 347 -3.29 9.57 -13.33
CA GLN A 347 -4.51 10.36 -13.48
C GLN A 347 -5.79 9.54 -13.35
N GLY A 348 -5.70 8.22 -13.53
CA GLY A 348 -6.84 7.31 -13.38
C GLY A 348 -7.05 6.80 -11.95
N PHE A 349 -6.29 7.30 -10.98
CA PHE A 349 -6.34 6.81 -9.60
C PHE A 349 -6.58 7.96 -8.60
N VAL A 350 -7.48 8.88 -8.92
CA VAL A 350 -7.80 10.01 -8.03
C VAL A 350 -8.71 9.51 -6.90
N GLY A 351 -8.27 9.66 -5.66
CA GLY A 351 -9.04 9.31 -4.45
C GLY A 351 -9.84 10.49 -3.95
N PHE A 352 -11.10 10.25 -3.58
CA PHE A 352 -12.03 11.27 -3.04
C PHE A 352 -12.13 11.11 -1.53
N PRO A 353 -11.91 12.18 -0.74
CA PRO A 353 -12.08 12.09 0.70
C PRO A 353 -13.55 11.83 1.05
N CYS A 354 -13.80 10.78 1.82
CA CYS A 354 -15.15 10.36 2.14
C CYS A 354 -15.17 9.67 3.51
N SER A 355 -16.30 9.76 4.21
CA SER A 355 -16.45 9.15 5.53
C SER A 355 -16.52 7.61 5.46
N ASP A 356 -17.02 7.09 4.32
CA ASP A 356 -17.26 5.66 4.17
C ASP A 356 -17.62 5.34 2.71
N LYS A 357 -17.63 4.04 2.40
CA LYS A 357 -17.96 3.52 1.08
C LYS A 357 -19.39 3.89 0.63
N ASP A 358 -20.35 3.86 1.55
CA ASP A 358 -21.75 4.13 1.19
C ASP A 358 -21.95 5.59 0.77
N SER A 359 -21.36 6.52 1.51
CA SER A 359 -21.34 7.95 1.18
C SER A 359 -20.66 8.19 -0.17
N PHE A 360 -19.54 7.49 -0.43
CA PHE A 360 -18.84 7.56 -1.72
C PHE A 360 -19.73 7.05 -2.86
N THR A 361 -20.35 5.88 -2.68
CA THR A 361 -21.23 5.25 -3.69
C THR A 361 -22.46 6.11 -3.98
N ALA A 362 -22.98 6.81 -2.95
CA ALA A 362 -24.10 7.75 -3.10
C ALA A 362 -23.69 9.06 -3.78
N GLY A 363 -22.40 9.27 -4.02
CA GLY A 363 -21.90 10.48 -4.70
C GLY A 363 -21.72 11.69 -3.81
N HIS A 364 -21.85 11.55 -2.49
CA HIS A 364 -21.77 12.68 -1.54
C HIS A 364 -20.38 13.32 -1.52
N CYS A 365 -19.35 12.60 -1.96
CA CYS A 365 -17.97 13.04 -1.90
C CYS A 365 -17.43 13.56 -3.24
N PHE A 366 -18.30 13.64 -4.23
CA PHE A 366 -17.98 14.16 -5.55
C PHE A 366 -18.49 15.60 -5.69
N PRO A 367 -17.77 16.52 -6.36
CA PRO A 367 -16.43 16.37 -6.93
C PRO A 367 -15.33 16.66 -5.91
N CYS A 368 -14.06 16.52 -6.32
CA CYS A 368 -12.91 16.82 -5.48
C CYS A 368 -12.97 18.23 -4.88
N ALA A 369 -13.07 18.35 -3.57
CA ALA A 369 -13.16 19.66 -2.90
C ALA A 369 -11.77 20.31 -2.84
N ASN A 370 -11.66 21.54 -3.37
CA ASN A 370 -10.47 22.39 -3.23
C ASN A 370 -9.17 21.71 -3.72
N SER A 371 -9.25 20.86 -4.74
CA SER A 371 -8.11 20.14 -5.33
C SER A 371 -7.34 19.28 -4.31
N LYS A 372 -8.02 18.79 -3.28
CA LYS A 372 -7.42 17.98 -2.21
C LYS A 372 -7.63 16.47 -2.42
N CYS A 373 -7.65 15.99 -3.65
CA CYS A 373 -7.79 14.57 -3.94
C CYS A 373 -6.44 13.99 -4.35
N PRO A 374 -5.84 13.17 -3.50
CA PRO A 374 -4.56 12.54 -3.83
C PRO A 374 -4.71 11.50 -4.93
N GLN A 375 -3.59 11.21 -5.58
CA GLN A 375 -3.49 10.13 -6.56
C GLN A 375 -3.01 8.88 -5.85
N MET A 376 -3.85 7.86 -5.74
CA MET A 376 -3.47 6.57 -5.15
C MET A 376 -2.24 6.00 -5.85
N GLY A 377 -1.30 5.49 -5.06
CA GLY A 377 -0.13 4.77 -5.56
C GLY A 377 1.12 5.65 -5.63
N TYR A 378 1.88 5.52 -6.72
CA TYR A 378 3.24 6.05 -6.80
C TYR A 378 3.35 7.56 -6.50
N HIS A 379 2.32 8.33 -6.86
CA HIS A 379 2.31 9.79 -6.75
C HIS A 379 1.49 10.31 -5.56
N ALA A 380 1.18 9.48 -4.57
CA ALA A 380 0.37 9.88 -3.40
C ALA A 380 1.02 11.00 -2.57
N ASP A 381 2.35 11.09 -2.61
CA ASP A 381 3.15 12.09 -1.87
C ASP A 381 3.13 13.50 -2.49
N LYS A 382 2.33 13.74 -3.53
CA LYS A 382 2.22 15.09 -4.13
C LYS A 382 1.34 16.04 -3.34
N LEU A 383 0.48 15.53 -2.49
CA LEU A 383 -0.32 16.37 -1.58
C LEU A 383 0.33 16.46 -0.21
N PRO A 384 0.20 17.61 0.47
CA PRO A 384 0.72 17.72 1.84
C PRO A 384 0.04 16.72 2.78
N VAL A 385 0.80 16.18 3.69
CA VAL A 385 0.27 15.32 4.75
C VAL A 385 -0.59 16.18 5.68
N THR A 386 -1.78 15.69 5.99
CA THR A 386 -2.66 16.31 7.00
C THR A 386 -2.37 15.71 8.38
N ASP A 387 -2.80 16.40 9.42
CA ASP A 387 -2.63 15.94 10.80
C ASP A 387 -3.59 14.78 11.10
N GLY A 388 -3.13 13.55 10.91
CA GLY A 388 -3.89 12.34 11.22
C GLY A 388 -4.35 11.56 9.99
N PRO A 389 -4.87 10.36 10.21
CA PRO A 389 -5.30 9.47 9.14
C PRO A 389 -6.45 10.04 8.32
N SER A 390 -6.40 9.86 7.01
CA SER A 390 -7.45 10.31 6.09
C SER A 390 -7.77 9.21 5.09
N GLU A 391 -9.05 8.91 4.95
CA GLU A 391 -9.55 7.85 4.08
C GLU A 391 -10.01 8.41 2.73
N TYR A 392 -9.63 7.72 1.66
CA TYR A 392 -9.93 8.13 0.29
C TYR A 392 -10.49 6.96 -0.50
N PHE A 393 -11.57 7.22 -1.22
CA PHE A 393 -12.29 6.21 -1.99
C PHE A 393 -12.18 6.52 -3.48
N LEU A 394 -12.13 5.48 -4.30
CA LEU A 394 -12.10 5.57 -5.76
C LEU A 394 -12.59 4.27 -6.36
N ASN A 395 -12.98 4.28 -7.61
CA ASN A 395 -13.32 3.05 -8.33
C ASN A 395 -12.22 2.69 -9.31
N THR A 396 -12.08 1.39 -9.59
CA THR A 396 -11.12 0.84 -10.56
C THR A 396 -11.82 -0.14 -11.50
N GLY A 397 -11.16 -0.50 -12.59
CA GLY A 397 -11.67 -1.46 -13.54
C GLY A 397 -11.38 -2.91 -13.17
N SER A 398 -12.03 -3.83 -13.88
CA SER A 398 -11.88 -5.27 -13.66
C SER A 398 -10.61 -5.84 -14.30
N ALA A 399 -9.99 -5.10 -15.21
CA ALA A 399 -8.78 -5.50 -15.92
C ALA A 399 -7.96 -4.25 -16.26
N SER A 400 -6.66 -4.43 -16.54
CA SER A 400 -5.80 -3.32 -16.95
C SER A 400 -6.22 -2.81 -18.34
N PRO A 401 -6.31 -1.48 -18.51
CA PRO A 401 -6.01 -0.44 -17.53
C PRO A 401 -7.07 -0.33 -16.43
N PHE A 402 -6.58 -0.38 -15.19
CA PHE A 402 -7.46 -0.35 -14.01
C PHE A 402 -7.96 1.05 -13.67
N GLY A 403 -7.17 2.08 -13.99
CA GLY A 403 -7.52 3.47 -13.65
C GLY A 403 -8.85 3.90 -14.24
N ARG A 404 -9.60 4.75 -13.49
CA ARG A 404 -10.90 5.29 -13.92
C ARG A 404 -10.92 6.80 -13.75
N TYR A 405 -11.72 7.46 -14.60
CA TYR A 405 -11.85 8.91 -14.65
C TYR A 405 -13.31 9.27 -14.33
N SER A 406 -13.53 9.93 -13.20
CA SER A 406 -14.87 10.14 -12.67
C SER A 406 -15.49 11.43 -13.22
N TYR A 407 -16.75 11.34 -13.67
CA TYR A 407 -17.57 12.46 -14.14
C TYR A 407 -18.96 12.36 -13.54
N SER A 408 -19.56 13.51 -13.18
CA SER A 408 -20.99 13.61 -12.97
C SER A 408 -21.64 14.10 -14.26
N VAL A 409 -22.69 13.40 -14.71
CA VAL A 409 -23.42 13.77 -15.92
C VAL A 409 -24.89 13.99 -15.55
N THR A 410 -25.41 15.17 -15.84
CA THR A 410 -26.83 15.50 -15.63
C THR A 410 -27.44 15.83 -16.98
N VAL A 411 -28.49 15.11 -17.37
CA VAL A 411 -29.23 15.31 -18.63
C VAL A 411 -30.62 15.81 -18.32
N THR A 412 -30.98 16.97 -18.84
CA THR A 412 -32.36 17.44 -18.88
C THR A 412 -33.01 16.90 -20.15
N LEU A 413 -34.03 16.06 -19.98
CA LEU A 413 -34.72 15.42 -21.11
C LEU A 413 -35.74 16.36 -21.74
N ASP A 414 -35.85 16.33 -23.06
CA ASP A 414 -36.95 16.90 -23.80
C ASP A 414 -37.67 15.78 -24.58
N GLY A 415 -38.86 16.05 -25.08
CA GLY A 415 -39.58 15.03 -25.86
C GLY A 415 -40.96 15.46 -26.35
N SER A 416 -41.40 14.80 -27.40
CA SER A 416 -42.68 15.08 -28.07
C SER A 416 -43.89 14.53 -27.30
N HIS A 417 -43.71 13.67 -26.33
CA HIS A 417 -44.78 13.02 -25.55
C HIS A 417 -44.56 13.20 -24.06
N LYS A 418 -45.65 13.09 -23.29
CA LYS A 418 -45.66 13.34 -21.83
C LYS A 418 -44.71 12.44 -21.06
N TYR A 419 -44.54 11.18 -21.45
CA TYR A 419 -43.57 10.24 -20.90
C TYR A 419 -43.52 8.96 -21.74
N THR A 420 -42.41 8.20 -21.57
CA THR A 420 -42.30 6.79 -21.97
C THR A 420 -41.58 6.00 -20.89
N THR A 421 -41.44 4.69 -21.07
CA THR A 421 -40.66 3.80 -20.14
C THR A 421 -39.55 3.16 -20.94
N GLY A 422 -38.30 3.51 -20.57
CA GLY A 422 -37.13 3.06 -21.33
C GLY A 422 -35.83 3.28 -20.59
N SER A 423 -34.73 3.36 -21.34
CA SER A 423 -33.42 3.73 -20.82
C SER A 423 -32.85 4.93 -21.57
N MET A 424 -31.99 5.67 -20.89
CA MET A 424 -31.17 6.71 -21.51
C MET A 424 -29.70 6.35 -21.35
N TYR A 425 -28.94 6.70 -22.37
CA TYR A 425 -27.50 6.39 -22.45
C TYR A 425 -26.73 7.64 -22.84
N VAL A 426 -25.51 7.75 -22.34
CA VAL A 426 -24.59 8.83 -22.71
C VAL A 426 -23.20 8.28 -22.98
N ALA A 427 -22.50 8.91 -23.93
CA ALA A 427 -21.06 8.72 -24.10
C ALA A 427 -20.42 10.11 -24.24
N LEU A 428 -19.23 10.26 -23.66
CA LEU A 428 -18.48 11.52 -23.67
C LEU A 428 -17.41 11.45 -24.75
N ALA A 429 -17.43 12.43 -25.65
CA ALA A 429 -16.35 12.62 -26.62
C ALA A 429 -15.49 13.79 -26.14
N GLY A 430 -14.21 13.63 -26.17
CA GLY A 430 -13.30 14.64 -25.66
C GLY A 430 -12.10 14.91 -26.55
N ALA A 431 -11.25 15.81 -26.09
CA ALA A 431 -10.06 16.24 -26.84
C ALA A 431 -9.02 15.13 -27.00
N LYS A 432 -9.05 14.11 -26.13
CA LYS A 432 -8.10 12.98 -26.18
C LYS A 432 -8.72 11.71 -26.74
N GLU A 433 -9.80 11.26 -26.14
CA GLU A 433 -10.46 9.98 -26.45
C GLU A 433 -11.96 10.09 -26.23
N ASN A 434 -12.71 9.07 -26.63
CA ASN A 434 -14.14 8.95 -26.38
C ASN A 434 -14.40 7.77 -25.45
N THR A 435 -15.36 7.92 -24.54
CA THR A 435 -15.79 6.82 -23.68
C THR A 435 -16.67 5.83 -24.45
N LYS A 436 -16.85 4.66 -23.90
CA LYS A 436 -17.98 3.81 -24.27
C LYS A 436 -19.29 4.48 -23.84
N GLU A 437 -20.41 3.87 -24.25
CA GLU A 437 -21.74 4.29 -23.84
C GLU A 437 -22.07 3.80 -22.43
N TYR A 438 -22.61 4.69 -21.58
CA TYR A 438 -23.07 4.39 -20.23
C TYR A 438 -24.58 4.57 -20.13
N ARG A 439 -25.25 3.63 -19.47
CA ARG A 439 -26.70 3.77 -19.21
C ARG A 439 -26.90 4.74 -18.04
N LEU A 440 -27.37 5.95 -18.37
CA LEU A 440 -27.63 7.03 -17.42
C LEU A 440 -28.82 6.72 -16.51
N TYR A 441 -29.90 6.18 -17.09
CA TYR A 441 -31.13 5.95 -16.34
C TYR A 441 -31.93 4.82 -16.98
N LYS A 442 -32.74 4.12 -16.18
CA LYS A 442 -33.70 3.12 -16.61
C LYS A 442 -35.00 3.32 -15.84
N GLY A 443 -36.12 3.53 -16.54
CA GLY A 443 -37.42 3.74 -15.91
C GLY A 443 -38.32 4.67 -16.70
N LYS A 444 -39.12 5.47 -16.00
CA LYS A 444 -40.06 6.43 -16.61
C LYS A 444 -39.30 7.68 -17.05
N LEU A 445 -39.24 7.91 -18.36
CA LEU A 445 -38.58 9.05 -19.00
C LEU A 445 -39.61 10.20 -19.17
N VAL A 446 -39.37 11.32 -18.50
CA VAL A 446 -40.32 12.44 -18.43
C VAL A 446 -39.63 13.70 -18.94
N PRO A 447 -40.11 14.33 -20.06
CA PRO A 447 -39.57 15.62 -20.51
C PRO A 447 -39.63 16.69 -19.43
N GLY A 448 -38.63 17.55 -19.40
CA GLY A 448 -38.45 18.61 -18.41
C GLY A 448 -37.76 18.14 -17.13
N ARG A 449 -37.61 16.83 -16.95
CA ARG A 449 -36.92 16.28 -15.75
C ARG A 449 -35.42 16.15 -16.03
N ALA A 450 -34.62 16.45 -14.98
CA ALA A 450 -33.18 16.19 -14.97
C ALA A 450 -32.89 14.81 -14.40
N TYR A 451 -31.94 14.11 -15.00
CA TYR A 451 -31.46 12.77 -14.60
C TYR A 451 -29.95 12.85 -14.45
N ASP A 452 -29.44 12.37 -13.34
CA ASP A 452 -28.01 12.45 -13.02
C ASP A 452 -27.39 11.09 -12.76
N MET A 453 -26.09 10.98 -13.01
CA MET A 453 -25.31 9.76 -12.80
C MET A 453 -23.84 10.11 -12.65
N LEU A 454 -23.15 9.36 -11.78
CA LEU A 454 -21.68 9.33 -11.76
C LEU A 454 -21.19 8.23 -12.72
N ILE A 455 -20.23 8.60 -13.58
CA ILE A 455 -19.56 7.64 -14.46
C ILE A 455 -18.08 7.55 -14.11
N ASP A 456 -17.55 6.33 -14.06
CA ASP A 456 -16.12 6.06 -13.94
C ASP A 456 -15.61 5.60 -15.30
N ALA A 457 -15.17 6.58 -16.10
CA ALA A 457 -14.79 6.36 -17.50
C ALA A 457 -13.48 5.55 -17.58
N GLU A 458 -13.43 4.66 -18.56
CA GLU A 458 -12.27 3.81 -18.80
C GLU A 458 -11.10 4.55 -19.47
N VAL A 459 -11.38 5.76 -19.99
CA VAL A 459 -10.38 6.57 -20.72
C VAL A 459 -10.41 8.02 -20.22
N ASP A 460 -9.26 8.70 -20.33
CA ASP A 460 -9.18 10.16 -20.07
C ASP A 460 -9.62 10.92 -21.32
N VAL A 461 -10.85 11.39 -21.34
CA VAL A 461 -11.37 12.14 -22.49
C VAL A 461 -10.73 13.54 -22.62
N GLY A 462 -10.00 14.00 -21.60
CA GLY A 462 -9.50 15.38 -21.58
C GLY A 462 -10.64 16.37 -21.35
N ASN A 463 -10.68 17.47 -22.10
CA ASN A 463 -11.83 18.37 -22.08
C ASN A 463 -12.95 17.77 -22.93
N VAL A 464 -14.14 17.69 -22.36
CA VAL A 464 -15.30 17.14 -23.06
C VAL A 464 -15.72 18.15 -24.14
N THR A 465 -15.85 17.68 -25.36
CA THR A 465 -16.18 18.53 -26.53
C THR A 465 -17.56 18.23 -27.10
N LYS A 466 -18.13 17.07 -26.80
CA LYS A 466 -19.45 16.66 -27.30
C LYS A 466 -19.99 15.56 -26.38
N VAL A 467 -21.31 15.50 -26.21
CA VAL A 467 -21.99 14.39 -25.56
C VAL A 467 -22.86 13.68 -26.61
N MET A 468 -22.75 12.36 -26.66
CA MET A 468 -23.64 11.53 -27.48
C MET A 468 -24.73 10.99 -26.56
N PHE A 469 -25.97 11.29 -26.90
CA PHE A 469 -27.16 10.89 -26.15
C PHE A 469 -27.96 9.89 -26.99
N ARG A 470 -28.47 8.84 -26.37
CA ARG A 470 -29.38 7.86 -27.00
C ARG A 470 -30.41 7.40 -25.96
N TRP A 471 -31.60 7.04 -26.45
CA TRP A 471 -32.63 6.46 -25.59
C TRP A 471 -33.25 5.24 -26.29
N ASP A 472 -33.82 4.31 -25.49
CA ASP A 472 -34.59 3.17 -25.99
C ASP A 472 -35.88 3.03 -25.19
N ASP A 473 -36.84 2.32 -25.77
CA ASP A 473 -38.15 2.04 -25.18
C ASP A 473 -38.28 0.52 -24.89
N TYR A 474 -38.98 0.16 -23.84
CA TYR A 474 -39.25 -1.25 -23.51
C TYR A 474 -40.59 -1.74 -24.03
N ILE A 475 -41.39 -0.84 -24.59
CA ILE A 475 -42.76 -1.14 -25.02
C ILE A 475 -42.83 -0.81 -26.53
N ILE A 476 -43.52 -1.64 -27.28
CA ILE A 476 -43.82 -1.32 -28.67
C ILE A 476 -44.67 -0.05 -28.64
N ASN A 477 -44.08 1.06 -28.99
CA ASN A 477 -44.75 2.36 -28.93
C ASN A 477 -45.24 2.76 -30.32
N ILE A 478 -46.55 2.59 -30.52
CA ILE A 478 -47.21 2.89 -31.79
C ILE A 478 -47.12 4.37 -32.14
N LEU A 479 -46.97 5.24 -31.11
CA LEU A 479 -46.94 6.69 -31.30
C LEU A 479 -45.57 7.20 -31.79
N LYS A 480 -44.51 6.35 -31.76
CA LYS A 480 -43.14 6.67 -32.18
C LYS A 480 -42.67 8.03 -31.64
N PRO A 481 -42.58 8.18 -30.31
CA PRO A 481 -42.17 9.47 -29.75
C PRO A 481 -40.70 9.77 -30.05
N ASN A 482 -40.35 11.05 -30.06
CA ASN A 482 -38.96 11.51 -30.13
C ASN A 482 -38.59 12.13 -28.78
N TYR A 483 -37.41 11.77 -28.28
CA TYR A 483 -36.83 12.34 -27.05
C TYR A 483 -35.40 12.80 -27.33
N GLY A 484 -34.94 13.76 -26.55
CA GLY A 484 -33.59 14.28 -26.70
C GLY A 484 -33.11 14.92 -25.41
N ALA A 485 -31.81 15.08 -25.31
CA ALA A 485 -31.19 15.86 -24.24
C ALA A 485 -31.23 17.34 -24.64
N SER A 486 -32.05 18.14 -23.98
CA SER A 486 -32.10 19.61 -24.24
C SER A 486 -30.92 20.31 -23.60
N LYS A 487 -30.45 19.80 -22.43
CA LYS A 487 -29.27 20.31 -21.74
C LYS A 487 -28.50 19.14 -21.15
N VAL A 488 -27.19 19.18 -21.29
CA VAL A 488 -26.31 18.23 -20.57
C VAL A 488 -25.25 19.04 -19.83
N GLU A 489 -25.10 18.75 -18.54
CA GLU A 489 -24.03 19.26 -17.70
C GLU A 489 -23.10 18.10 -17.38
N VAL A 490 -21.80 18.25 -17.66
CA VAL A 490 -20.78 17.27 -17.32
C VAL A 490 -19.78 17.94 -16.38
N GLN A 491 -19.65 17.42 -15.17
CA GLN A 491 -18.63 17.89 -14.21
C GLN A 491 -17.55 16.85 -14.04
N ARG A 492 -16.29 17.26 -14.24
CA ARG A 492 -15.13 16.38 -14.10
C ARG A 492 -14.71 16.31 -12.61
N GLY A 493 -14.54 15.11 -12.09
CA GLY A 493 -14.31 14.87 -10.66
C GLY A 493 -13.00 15.47 -10.12
N LYS A 494 -11.91 15.31 -10.87
CA LYS A 494 -10.55 15.66 -10.37
C LYS A 494 -10.32 17.16 -10.16
N ASP A 495 -11.02 18.03 -10.88
CA ASP A 495 -10.75 19.48 -10.87
C ASP A 495 -12.03 20.33 -10.90
N ARG A 496 -13.20 19.70 -10.79
CA ARG A 496 -14.52 20.34 -10.74
C ARG A 496 -14.91 21.09 -12.02
N GLN A 497 -14.14 20.94 -13.10
CA GLN A 497 -14.45 21.64 -14.35
C GLN A 497 -15.81 21.20 -14.87
N ILE A 498 -16.66 22.19 -15.21
CA ILE A 498 -18.01 21.99 -15.74
C ILE A 498 -18.00 22.28 -17.25
N PHE A 499 -18.64 21.40 -18.01
CA PHE A 499 -18.87 21.53 -19.46
C PHE A 499 -20.37 21.51 -19.69
N LEU A 500 -20.87 22.51 -20.43
CA LEU A 500 -22.32 22.68 -20.74
C LEU A 500 -22.59 22.42 -22.22
N PHE A 501 -23.61 21.61 -22.48
CA PHE A 501 -24.02 21.22 -23.83
C PHE A 501 -25.51 21.46 -23.98
N CYS A 502 -25.92 21.92 -25.18
CA CYS A 502 -27.30 22.28 -25.49
C CYS A 502 -27.77 21.50 -26.73
N GLY A 503 -28.81 20.70 -26.56
CA GLY A 503 -29.42 19.96 -27.65
C GLY A 503 -30.50 20.79 -28.33
N THR A 504 -30.56 20.72 -29.65
CA THR A 504 -31.48 21.50 -30.47
C THR A 504 -32.58 20.65 -31.12
N GLU A 505 -32.51 19.33 -30.99
CA GLU A 505 -33.43 18.41 -31.65
C GLU A 505 -33.72 17.18 -30.78
N ASN A 506 -34.84 16.55 -31.03
CA ASN A 506 -35.19 15.25 -30.44
C ASN A 506 -35.00 14.16 -31.50
N VAL A 507 -34.56 13.00 -31.11
CA VAL A 507 -34.24 11.87 -32.00
C VAL A 507 -35.22 10.71 -31.79
N ALA A 508 -35.36 9.86 -32.79
CA ALA A 508 -36.16 8.65 -32.69
C ALA A 508 -35.45 7.63 -31.78
N GLU A 509 -36.21 6.63 -31.38
CA GLU A 509 -35.69 5.52 -30.56
C GLU A 509 -34.45 4.88 -31.19
N ASN A 510 -33.42 4.67 -30.40
CA ASN A 510 -32.13 4.09 -30.81
C ASN A 510 -31.28 4.95 -31.75
N GLU A 511 -31.70 6.16 -32.06
CA GLU A 511 -30.87 7.13 -32.78
C GLU A 511 -29.99 7.94 -31.84
N ILE A 512 -28.82 8.34 -32.32
CA ILE A 512 -27.84 9.09 -31.53
C ILE A 512 -27.97 10.57 -31.78
N GLN A 513 -28.30 11.33 -30.74
CA GLN A 513 -28.21 12.78 -30.76
C GLN A 513 -26.80 13.22 -30.42
N SER A 514 -26.21 14.12 -31.21
CA SER A 514 -24.94 14.78 -30.91
C SER A 514 -25.23 16.12 -30.22
N VAL A 515 -24.97 16.19 -28.90
CA VAL A 515 -25.22 17.41 -28.12
C VAL A 515 -23.91 18.21 -28.05
N LEU A 516 -23.92 19.41 -28.61
CA LEU A 516 -22.75 20.28 -28.77
C LEU A 516 -22.68 21.33 -27.65
N PRO A 517 -21.50 21.93 -27.42
CA PRO A 517 -21.39 22.99 -26.41
C PRO A 517 -22.42 24.12 -26.65
N CYS A 518 -22.99 24.60 -25.56
CA CYS A 518 -23.95 25.72 -25.65
C CYS A 518 -23.28 26.93 -26.30
N GLN A 519 -23.98 27.57 -27.24
CA GLN A 519 -23.49 28.83 -27.81
C GLN A 519 -23.56 29.89 -26.71
N ALA A 520 -22.50 30.71 -26.58
CA ALA A 520 -22.41 31.78 -25.60
C ALA A 520 -23.39 32.92 -25.91
#